data_8944370130d76c23fcbab0f644f34570
#
_entry.id   8944370130d76c23fcbab0f644f34570
#
_cell.length_a   1.000
_cell.length_b   1.000
_cell.length_c   1.000
_cell.angle_alpha   90.00
_cell.angle_beta   90.00
_cell.angle_gamma   90.00
#
_symmetry.space_group_name_H-M   'P 1'
#
loop_
_entity.id
_entity.type
_entity.pdbx_description
1 polymer ?
#
loop_
_entity_poly.entity_id
_entity_poly.type
_entity_poly.pdbx_seq_one_letter_code
_entity_poly.pdbx_strand_id
1 'polypeptide(L)'
;MKSPTSLYDPKVALAFFRSGGKAERYEPGATIFREHEKSRPILLQRDKMYYVYDGEVSLVAKKKVIGRVMQGEVFGELASITHAPRTAGAVAKTACRVIALDDREFEAALMKHPGFALMLMSVMVGRLRQVIAALRDEGKLSVSNEARQAVVFDKRQLADLVQGLANDPPIYFDSGAMVIREGSTGVRMYTVLEGRVAVTIEGSMVE
;
A
#
# COMPACT_ATOMS: atom_id res chain seq x y z
N MET A 1 -10.55 24.18 -2.47
CA MET A 1 -10.62 23.09 -3.47
C MET A 1 -10.88 21.80 -2.70
N LYS A 2 -11.99 21.08 -2.97
CA LYS A 2 -12.24 19.77 -2.36
C LYS A 2 -11.21 18.78 -2.93
N SER A 3 -10.44 18.14 -2.05
CA SER A 3 -9.56 17.02 -2.42
C SER A 3 -10.33 16.00 -3.23
N PRO A 4 -9.71 15.35 -4.25
CA PRO A 4 -10.34 14.27 -4.96
C PRO A 4 -10.81 13.23 -3.93
N THR A 5 -12.06 12.84 -4.03
CA THR A 5 -12.78 11.96 -3.12
C THR A 5 -11.88 10.74 -2.83
N SER A 6 -11.37 10.66 -1.60
CA SER A 6 -10.64 9.48 -1.15
C SER A 6 -11.58 8.29 -1.30
N LEU A 7 -11.17 7.27 -2.05
CA LEU A 7 -11.91 6.01 -2.18
C LEU A 7 -11.98 5.26 -0.83
N TYR A 8 -11.36 5.80 0.21
CA TYR A 8 -11.37 5.20 1.54
C TYR A 8 -12.67 5.48 2.27
N ASP A 9 -13.39 4.41 2.62
CA ASP A 9 -14.56 4.45 3.46
C ASP A 9 -14.30 3.69 4.78
N PRO A 10 -14.23 4.39 5.92
CA PRO A 10 -14.00 3.76 7.23
C PRO A 10 -15.05 2.70 7.61
N LYS A 11 -16.29 2.82 7.09
CA LYS A 11 -17.35 1.84 7.35
C LYS A 11 -17.09 0.53 6.61
N VAL A 12 -16.63 0.63 5.37
CA VAL A 12 -16.23 -0.54 4.56
C VAL A 12 -15.01 -1.21 5.20
N ALA A 13 -14.02 -0.43 5.63
CA ALA A 13 -12.86 -0.94 6.36
C ALA A 13 -13.28 -1.66 7.65
N LEU A 14 -14.14 -1.04 8.44
CA LEU A 14 -14.63 -1.66 9.68
C LEU A 14 -15.36 -2.98 9.43
N ALA A 15 -16.23 -3.02 8.42
CA ALA A 15 -16.97 -4.24 8.05
C ALA A 15 -15.99 -5.36 7.64
N PHE A 16 -14.97 -5.01 6.83
CA PHE A 16 -13.93 -5.92 6.42
C PHE A 16 -13.17 -6.51 7.63
N PHE A 17 -12.64 -5.65 8.50
CA PHE A 17 -11.89 -6.10 9.68
C PHE A 17 -12.75 -6.91 10.66
N ARG A 18 -14.03 -6.60 10.79
CA ARG A 18 -14.96 -7.38 11.65
C ARG A 18 -15.29 -8.76 11.09
N SER A 19 -15.11 -8.99 9.80
CA SER A 19 -15.45 -10.28 9.17
C SER A 19 -14.56 -11.45 9.60
N GLY A 20 -13.36 -11.16 10.18
CA GLY A 20 -12.43 -12.20 10.62
C GLY A 20 -11.43 -11.75 11.69
N GLY A 21 -11.39 -10.45 11.99
CA GLY A 21 -10.37 -9.89 12.88
C GLY A 21 -10.68 -10.04 14.37
N LYS A 22 -9.64 -9.93 15.18
CA LYS A 22 -9.67 -10.00 16.64
C LYS A 22 -9.50 -8.63 17.26
N ALA A 23 -10.31 -8.31 18.24
CA ALA A 23 -10.16 -7.06 18.99
C ALA A 23 -8.98 -7.14 19.96
N GLU A 24 -8.11 -6.15 19.89
CA GLU A 24 -6.97 -5.99 20.80
C GLU A 24 -7.03 -4.60 21.47
N ARG A 25 -6.48 -4.49 22.67
CA ARG A 25 -6.41 -3.24 23.46
C ARG A 25 -4.97 -2.94 23.81
N TYR A 26 -4.63 -1.65 23.74
CA TYR A 26 -3.30 -1.16 24.07
C TYR A 26 -3.42 0.08 24.95
N GLU A 27 -2.69 0.09 26.06
CA GLU A 27 -2.57 1.25 26.93
C GLU A 27 -1.67 2.33 26.32
N PRO A 28 -1.82 3.60 26.70
CA PRO A 28 -0.97 4.68 26.23
C PRO A 28 0.51 4.34 26.42
N GLY A 29 1.32 4.51 25.37
CA GLY A 29 2.74 4.18 25.34
C GLY A 29 3.06 2.72 25.01
N ALA A 30 2.06 1.83 24.94
CA ALA A 30 2.30 0.43 24.58
C ALA A 30 2.76 0.29 23.12
N THR A 31 3.78 -0.55 22.91
CA THR A 31 4.25 -0.91 21.56
C THR A 31 3.35 -1.98 20.95
N ILE A 32 2.77 -1.68 19.79
CA ILE A 32 1.95 -2.63 19.03
C ILE A 32 2.86 -3.56 18.23
N PHE A 33 3.83 -2.99 17.51
CA PHE A 33 4.94 -3.70 16.88
C PHE A 33 6.15 -2.77 16.72
N ARG A 34 7.35 -3.35 16.51
CA ARG A 34 8.61 -2.61 16.39
C ARG A 34 9.02 -2.42 14.94
N GLU A 35 9.77 -1.34 14.67
CA GLU A 35 10.50 -1.17 13.41
C GLU A 35 11.43 -2.37 13.16
N HIS A 36 11.53 -2.83 11.91
CA HIS A 36 12.29 -4.01 11.48
C HIS A 36 11.85 -5.35 12.08
N GLU A 37 10.74 -5.37 12.80
CA GLU A 37 10.15 -6.64 13.26
C GLU A 37 9.75 -7.49 12.05
N LYS A 38 10.10 -8.78 12.11
CA LYS A 38 9.75 -9.76 11.08
C LYS A 38 8.79 -10.77 11.66
N SER A 39 7.87 -11.24 10.83
CA SER A 39 7.06 -12.40 11.16
C SER A 39 7.94 -13.62 11.40
N ARG A 40 7.54 -14.46 12.34
CA ARG A 40 8.19 -15.73 12.66
C ARG A 40 7.13 -16.84 12.59
N PRO A 41 6.80 -17.34 11.39
CA PRO A 41 5.72 -18.31 11.22
C PRO A 41 5.89 -19.58 12.06
N ILE A 42 7.15 -20.00 12.26
CA ILE A 42 7.50 -21.16 13.11
C ILE A 42 7.11 -20.95 14.59
N LEU A 43 7.12 -19.68 15.05
CA LEU A 43 6.72 -19.31 16.42
C LEU A 43 5.26 -18.84 16.49
N LEU A 44 4.45 -19.09 15.45
CA LEU A 44 3.06 -18.62 15.32
C LEU A 44 2.92 -17.08 15.37
N GLN A 45 4.04 -16.36 15.26
CA GLN A 45 4.06 -14.91 15.21
C GLN A 45 3.90 -14.48 13.75
N ARG A 46 2.67 -14.17 13.36
CA ARG A 46 2.29 -13.73 12.01
C ARG A 46 2.29 -12.22 11.92
N ASP A 47 2.53 -11.71 10.73
CA ASP A 47 2.29 -10.31 10.46
C ASP A 47 0.80 -10.01 10.57
N LYS A 48 0.50 -8.89 11.21
CA LYS A 48 -0.86 -8.42 11.39
C LYS A 48 -1.05 -7.06 10.74
N MET A 49 -2.22 -6.86 10.20
CA MET A 49 -2.75 -5.58 9.77
C MET A 49 -3.80 -5.13 10.79
N TYR A 50 -3.93 -3.83 11.01
CA TYR A 50 -4.76 -3.28 12.06
C TYR A 50 -5.70 -2.19 11.55
N TYR A 51 -6.90 -2.16 12.10
CA TYR A 51 -7.86 -1.07 11.98
C TYR A 51 -8.00 -0.38 13.35
N VAL A 52 -7.84 0.93 13.40
CA VAL A 52 -8.04 1.71 14.64
C VAL A 52 -9.54 1.89 14.87
N TYR A 53 -10.11 1.14 15.80
CA TYR A 53 -11.50 1.28 16.19
C TYR A 53 -11.70 2.51 17.09
N ASP A 54 -10.72 2.81 17.94
CA ASP A 54 -10.73 3.94 18.88
C ASP A 54 -9.31 4.27 19.31
N GLY A 55 -9.02 5.56 19.51
CA GLY A 55 -7.72 6.05 19.92
C GLY A 55 -6.84 6.57 18.78
N GLU A 56 -5.56 6.79 19.07
CA GLU A 56 -4.54 7.31 18.16
C GLU A 56 -3.26 6.48 18.29
N VAL A 57 -2.67 6.10 17.15
CA VAL A 57 -1.41 5.35 17.05
C VAL A 57 -0.35 6.25 16.41
N SER A 58 0.86 6.29 16.98
CA SER A 58 2.03 6.94 16.40
C SER A 58 2.86 5.93 15.63
N LEU A 59 3.22 6.25 14.38
CA LEU A 59 4.21 5.52 13.60
C LEU A 59 5.59 6.10 13.85
N VAL A 60 6.55 5.26 14.21
CA VAL A 60 7.88 5.67 14.65
C VAL A 60 8.94 4.97 13.83
N ALA A 61 9.82 5.72 13.17
CA ALA A 61 11.00 5.19 12.48
C ALA A 61 12.25 5.95 12.94
N LYS A 62 13.35 5.22 13.18
CA LYS A 62 14.61 5.79 13.67
C LYS A 62 14.40 6.70 14.88
N LYS A 63 13.55 6.27 15.83
CA LYS A 63 13.17 7.00 17.05
C LYS A 63 12.43 8.34 16.82
N LYS A 64 11.96 8.63 15.61
CA LYS A 64 11.18 9.83 15.28
C LYS A 64 9.75 9.43 14.91
N VAL A 65 8.78 10.22 15.34
CA VAL A 65 7.40 10.07 14.88
C VAL A 65 7.33 10.55 13.43
N ILE A 66 7.00 9.62 12.52
CA ILE A 66 6.90 9.87 11.07
C ILE A 66 5.45 9.98 10.59
N GLY A 67 4.50 9.60 11.43
CA GLY A 67 3.08 9.65 11.07
C GLY A 67 2.19 9.33 12.25
N ARG A 68 0.89 9.53 12.05
CA ARG A 68 -0.17 9.21 13.01
C ARG A 68 -1.26 8.46 12.28
N VAL A 69 -1.90 7.55 12.98
CA VAL A 69 -3.05 6.79 12.51
C VAL A 69 -4.19 7.05 13.48
N MET A 70 -5.28 7.54 12.94
CA MET A 70 -6.45 7.96 13.70
C MET A 70 -7.53 6.89 13.67
N GLN A 71 -8.54 7.08 14.52
CA GLN A 71 -9.77 6.28 14.47
C GLN A 71 -10.31 6.20 13.04
N GLY A 72 -10.66 5.00 12.61
CA GLY A 72 -11.18 4.73 11.28
C GLY A 72 -10.11 4.40 10.23
N GLU A 73 -8.84 4.48 10.55
CA GLU A 73 -7.73 4.23 9.61
C GLU A 73 -7.08 2.86 9.81
N VAL A 74 -6.35 2.43 8.78
CA VAL A 74 -5.64 1.14 8.71
C VAL A 74 -4.14 1.35 8.78
N PHE A 75 -3.41 0.46 9.46
CA PHE A 75 -1.94 0.46 9.51
C PHE A 75 -1.37 -0.95 9.60
N GLY A 76 -0.05 -1.07 9.34
CA GLY A 76 0.65 -2.35 9.34
C GLY A 76 0.43 -3.18 8.08
N GLU A 77 -0.26 -2.63 7.09
CA GLU A 77 -0.62 -3.28 5.83
C GLU A 77 0.60 -3.67 5.00
N LEU A 78 1.65 -2.82 4.98
CA LEU A 78 2.82 -3.04 4.14
C LEU A 78 3.50 -4.37 4.44
N ALA A 79 3.80 -4.66 5.71
CA ALA A 79 4.45 -5.90 6.08
C ALA A 79 3.55 -7.12 5.83
N SER A 80 2.24 -7.00 6.08
CA SER A 80 1.29 -8.10 5.86
C SER A 80 1.13 -8.47 4.38
N ILE A 81 1.21 -7.48 3.46
CA ILE A 81 1.05 -7.71 2.03
C ILE A 81 2.36 -8.14 1.38
N THR A 82 3.48 -7.50 1.77
CA THR A 82 4.79 -7.71 1.12
C THR A 82 5.64 -8.79 1.78
N HIS A 83 5.22 -9.29 2.95
CA HIS A 83 6.00 -10.18 3.82
C HIS A 83 7.40 -9.63 4.15
N ALA A 84 7.55 -8.31 4.05
CA ALA A 84 8.79 -7.59 4.36
C ALA A 84 8.79 -7.16 5.83
N PRO A 85 9.95 -6.85 6.41
CA PRO A 85 10.03 -6.31 7.78
C PRO A 85 9.23 -5.03 7.94
N ARG A 86 8.73 -4.77 9.16
CA ARG A 86 8.04 -3.52 9.49
C ARG A 86 8.89 -2.31 9.11
N THR A 87 8.35 -1.43 8.30
CA THR A 87 9.04 -0.19 7.86
C THR A 87 9.09 0.88 8.95
N ALA A 88 8.21 0.78 9.95
CA ALA A 88 8.15 1.64 11.13
C ALA A 88 7.64 0.82 12.31
N GLY A 89 7.88 1.28 13.52
CA GLY A 89 7.21 0.83 14.73
C GLY A 89 5.85 1.50 14.87
N ALA A 90 4.94 0.87 15.62
CA ALA A 90 3.65 1.44 15.98
C ALA A 90 3.49 1.46 17.50
N VAL A 91 3.15 2.62 18.05
CA VAL A 91 2.99 2.85 19.50
C VAL A 91 1.63 3.50 19.73
N ALA A 92 0.88 2.97 20.67
CA ALA A 92 -0.39 3.56 21.10
C ALA A 92 -0.11 4.94 21.74
N LYS A 93 -0.60 6.01 21.16
CA LYS A 93 -0.43 7.36 21.71
C LYS A 93 -1.45 7.64 22.81
N THR A 94 -2.64 7.14 22.65
CA THR A 94 -3.71 7.13 23.65
C THR A 94 -4.08 5.67 24.00
N ALA A 95 -5.02 5.45 24.89
CA ALA A 95 -5.66 4.14 25.00
C ALA A 95 -6.29 3.79 23.65
N CYS A 96 -5.90 2.65 23.08
CA CYS A 96 -6.33 2.24 21.74
C CYS A 96 -7.12 0.93 21.78
N ARG A 97 -8.19 0.89 20.99
CA ARG A 97 -8.87 -0.35 20.60
C ARG A 97 -8.65 -0.54 19.11
N VAL A 98 -8.11 -1.70 18.72
CA VAL A 98 -7.86 -2.04 17.33
C VAL A 98 -8.53 -3.36 16.98
N ILE A 99 -8.75 -3.58 15.69
CA ILE A 99 -9.13 -4.90 15.18
C ILE A 99 -7.95 -5.36 14.33
N ALA A 100 -7.37 -6.50 14.67
CA ALA A 100 -6.21 -7.09 14.02
C ALA A 100 -6.63 -8.26 13.14
N LEU A 101 -6.05 -8.35 11.95
CA LEU A 101 -6.12 -9.48 11.03
C LEU A 101 -4.70 -9.99 10.78
N ASP A 102 -4.46 -11.28 10.96
CA ASP A 102 -3.23 -11.89 10.46
C ASP A 102 -3.31 -12.14 8.93
N ASP A 103 -2.21 -12.59 8.33
CA ASP A 103 -2.12 -12.84 6.89
C ASP A 103 -3.21 -13.78 6.36
N ARG A 104 -3.52 -14.88 7.06
CA ARG A 104 -4.57 -15.84 6.65
C ARG A 104 -5.98 -15.27 6.85
N GLU A 105 -6.18 -14.60 7.97
CA GLU A 105 -7.46 -13.93 8.27
C GLU A 105 -7.73 -12.83 7.23
N PHE A 106 -6.69 -12.11 6.81
CA PHE A 106 -6.75 -11.10 5.76
C PHE A 106 -7.14 -11.71 4.40
N GLU A 107 -6.45 -12.76 3.97
CA GLU A 107 -6.76 -13.46 2.71
C GLU A 107 -8.21 -13.98 2.71
N ALA A 108 -8.63 -14.63 3.80
CA ALA A 108 -9.99 -15.12 3.93
C ALA A 108 -11.04 -14.01 3.92
N ALA A 109 -10.75 -12.86 4.53
CA ALA A 109 -11.62 -11.68 4.48
C ALA A 109 -11.68 -11.07 3.08
N LEU A 110 -10.54 -11.05 2.37
CA LEU A 110 -10.43 -10.49 1.02
C LEU A 110 -11.25 -11.31 0.01
N MET A 111 -11.25 -12.62 0.14
CA MET A 111 -12.09 -13.50 -0.69
C MET A 111 -13.60 -13.20 -0.52
N LYS A 112 -14.03 -12.79 0.67
CA LYS A 112 -15.41 -12.40 0.95
C LYS A 112 -15.73 -10.96 0.52
N HIS A 113 -14.75 -10.08 0.58
CA HIS A 113 -14.89 -8.63 0.34
C HIS A 113 -13.81 -8.11 -0.62
N PRO A 114 -13.76 -8.56 -1.89
CA PRO A 114 -12.67 -8.22 -2.82
C PRO A 114 -12.57 -6.71 -3.11
N GLY A 115 -13.67 -5.97 -3.01
CA GLY A 115 -13.67 -4.50 -3.18
C GLY A 115 -12.79 -3.77 -2.16
N PHE A 116 -12.47 -4.39 -1.01
CA PHE A 116 -11.54 -3.83 -0.04
C PHE A 116 -10.11 -3.69 -0.60
N ALA A 117 -9.69 -4.58 -1.50
CA ALA A 117 -8.37 -4.50 -2.15
C ALA A 117 -8.18 -3.18 -2.91
N LEU A 118 -9.18 -2.75 -3.68
CA LEU A 118 -9.13 -1.48 -4.42
C LEU A 118 -9.08 -0.29 -3.46
N MET A 119 -9.84 -0.33 -2.38
CA MET A 119 -9.81 0.70 -1.35
C MET A 119 -8.43 0.77 -0.68
N LEU A 120 -7.87 -0.37 -0.28
CA LEU A 120 -6.55 -0.45 0.33
C LEU A 120 -5.46 0.06 -0.62
N MET A 121 -5.51 -0.32 -1.90
CA MET A 121 -4.61 0.18 -2.93
C MET A 121 -4.70 1.71 -3.06
N SER A 122 -5.89 2.30 -3.01
CA SER A 122 -6.05 3.76 -3.05
C SER A 122 -5.38 4.46 -1.87
N VAL A 123 -5.46 3.86 -0.66
CA VAL A 123 -4.78 4.37 0.54
C VAL A 123 -3.26 4.32 0.36
N MET A 124 -2.73 3.19 -0.10
CA MET A 124 -1.29 3.01 -0.31
C MET A 124 -0.74 3.98 -1.36
N VAL A 125 -1.44 4.13 -2.49
CA VAL A 125 -1.07 5.11 -3.54
C VAL A 125 -1.14 6.54 -2.99
N GLY A 126 -2.15 6.87 -2.20
CA GLY A 126 -2.27 8.18 -1.55
C GLY A 126 -1.08 8.48 -0.63
N ARG A 127 -0.71 7.53 0.23
CA ARG A 127 0.47 7.64 1.11
C ARG A 127 1.78 7.76 0.33
N LEU A 128 1.96 6.97 -0.72
CA LEU A 128 3.14 7.04 -1.59
C LEU A 128 3.26 8.42 -2.23
N ARG A 129 2.17 8.97 -2.78
CA ARG A 129 2.16 10.32 -3.37
C ARG A 129 2.55 11.39 -2.36
N GLN A 130 2.07 11.29 -1.10
CA GLN A 130 2.45 12.23 -0.04
C GLN A 130 3.94 12.14 0.29
N VAL A 131 4.52 10.93 0.35
CA VAL A 131 5.95 10.74 0.58
C VAL A 131 6.77 11.31 -0.56
N ILE A 132 6.38 11.04 -1.81
CA ILE A 132 7.07 11.59 -3.00
C ILE A 132 7.02 13.12 -3.00
N ALA A 133 5.86 13.72 -2.70
CA ALA A 133 5.73 15.17 -2.62
C ALA A 133 6.65 15.76 -1.54
N ALA A 134 6.68 15.16 -0.34
CA ALA A 134 7.54 15.61 0.75
C ALA A 134 9.05 15.51 0.40
N LEU A 135 9.47 14.42 -0.26
CA LEU A 135 10.85 14.24 -0.70
C LEU A 135 11.23 15.24 -1.81
N ARG A 136 10.29 15.59 -2.68
CA ARG A 136 10.48 16.64 -3.70
C ARG A 136 10.70 18.00 -3.04
N ASP A 137 9.81 18.38 -2.11
CA ASP A 137 9.89 19.66 -1.39
C ASP A 137 11.19 19.80 -0.59
N GLU A 138 11.74 18.68 -0.09
CA GLU A 138 13.03 18.64 0.59
C GLU A 138 14.24 18.55 -0.36
N GLY A 139 14.04 18.54 -1.68
CA GLY A 139 15.11 18.40 -2.69
C GLY A 139 15.87 17.05 -2.61
N LYS A 140 15.26 16.04 -2.00
CA LYS A 140 15.87 14.71 -1.77
C LYS A 140 15.49 13.67 -2.82
N LEU A 141 14.65 14.02 -3.79
CA LEU A 141 14.40 13.18 -4.96
C LEU A 141 15.62 13.21 -5.87
N SER A 142 16.53 12.26 -5.69
CA SER A 142 17.57 12.00 -6.66
C SER A 142 17.04 11.00 -7.68
N VAL A 143 17.02 11.40 -8.94
CA VAL A 143 16.80 10.48 -10.06
C VAL A 143 18.04 9.61 -10.17
N SER A 144 17.96 8.34 -9.75
CA SER A 144 19.03 7.40 -10.05
C SER A 144 18.87 6.95 -11.50
N ASN A 145 19.90 7.19 -12.33
CA ASN A 145 19.94 6.68 -13.71
C ASN A 145 20.13 5.15 -13.80
N GLU A 146 20.09 4.45 -12.70
CA GLU A 146 20.14 2.99 -12.68
C GLU A 146 18.73 2.47 -12.94
N ALA A 147 18.48 2.02 -14.17
CA ALA A 147 17.29 1.27 -14.53
C ALA A 147 17.20 0.01 -13.62
N ARG A 148 16.50 0.13 -12.49
CA ARG A 148 16.12 -1.04 -11.71
C ARG A 148 15.11 -1.81 -12.53
N GLN A 149 15.48 -3.01 -12.97
CA GLN A 149 14.51 -3.96 -13.49
C GLN A 149 13.59 -4.38 -12.34
N ALA A 150 12.54 -3.61 -12.11
CA ALA A 150 11.47 -4.01 -11.23
C ALA A 150 10.65 -5.08 -11.96
N VAL A 151 11.00 -6.34 -11.79
CA VAL A 151 10.14 -7.45 -12.20
C VAL A 151 8.99 -7.50 -11.21
N VAL A 152 7.88 -6.82 -11.53
CA VAL A 152 6.68 -6.79 -10.69
C VAL A 152 5.95 -8.15 -10.74
N PHE A 153 6.04 -8.85 -11.86
CA PHE A 153 5.43 -10.17 -12.06
C PHE A 153 6.50 -11.19 -12.48
N ASP A 154 6.43 -12.39 -11.93
CA ASP A 154 7.21 -13.49 -12.48
C ASP A 154 6.62 -13.96 -13.85
N LYS A 155 7.36 -14.82 -14.58
CA LYS A 155 6.94 -15.25 -15.91
C LYS A 155 5.60 -16.00 -15.90
N ARG A 156 5.26 -16.70 -14.81
CA ARG A 156 3.98 -17.42 -14.69
C ARG A 156 2.84 -16.46 -14.46
N GLN A 157 3.00 -15.55 -13.50
CA GLN A 157 2.00 -14.51 -13.22
C GLN A 157 1.72 -13.66 -14.45
N LEU A 158 2.76 -13.31 -15.24
CA LEU A 158 2.58 -12.59 -16.49
C LEU A 158 1.82 -13.42 -17.53
N ALA A 159 2.14 -14.71 -17.66
CA ALA A 159 1.43 -15.62 -18.59
C ALA A 159 -0.05 -15.78 -18.21
N ASP A 160 -0.34 -15.96 -16.92
CA ASP A 160 -1.72 -16.07 -16.40
C ASP A 160 -2.51 -14.78 -16.64
N LEU A 161 -1.87 -13.61 -16.43
CA LEU A 161 -2.46 -12.31 -16.71
C LEU A 161 -2.79 -12.16 -18.21
N VAL A 162 -1.84 -12.49 -19.09
CA VAL A 162 -2.02 -12.44 -20.55
C VAL A 162 -3.13 -13.36 -21.00
N GLN A 163 -3.20 -14.57 -20.43
CA GLN A 163 -4.27 -15.53 -20.73
C GLN A 163 -5.64 -14.99 -20.28
N GLY A 164 -5.71 -14.34 -19.11
CA GLY A 164 -6.94 -13.70 -18.63
C GLY A 164 -7.41 -12.53 -19.51
N LEU A 165 -6.48 -11.90 -20.24
CA LEU A 165 -6.74 -10.79 -21.17
C LEU A 165 -6.89 -11.24 -22.64
N ALA A 166 -6.93 -12.55 -22.90
CA ALA A 166 -6.92 -13.09 -24.25
C ALA A 166 -8.09 -12.63 -25.16
N ASN A 167 -9.16 -12.12 -24.56
CA ASN A 167 -10.30 -11.56 -25.31
C ASN A 167 -10.15 -10.07 -25.66
N ASP A 168 -9.14 -9.39 -25.10
CA ASP A 168 -8.88 -7.98 -25.36
C ASP A 168 -7.62 -7.85 -26.24
N PRO A 169 -7.72 -7.32 -27.47
CA PRO A 169 -6.57 -7.19 -28.34
C PRO A 169 -5.54 -6.22 -27.72
N PRO A 170 -4.23 -6.52 -27.84
CA PRO A 170 -3.19 -5.63 -27.35
C PRO A 170 -3.21 -4.31 -28.13
N ILE A 171 -2.92 -3.22 -27.42
CA ILE A 171 -2.78 -1.89 -28.02
C ILE A 171 -1.29 -1.68 -28.30
N TYR A 172 -0.97 -1.29 -29.53
CA TYR A 172 0.39 -1.00 -29.96
C TYR A 172 0.66 0.49 -29.93
N PHE A 173 1.84 0.86 -29.50
CA PHE A 173 2.33 2.23 -29.51
C PHE A 173 3.68 2.26 -30.24
N ASP A 174 3.85 3.21 -31.14
CA ASP A 174 5.11 3.43 -31.84
C ASP A 174 6.19 3.95 -30.87
N SER A 175 7.45 3.77 -31.27
CA SER A 175 8.59 4.29 -30.50
C SER A 175 8.48 5.81 -30.33
N GLY A 176 8.55 6.29 -29.09
CA GLY A 176 8.40 7.70 -28.73
C GLY A 176 6.94 8.17 -28.59
N ALA A 177 5.96 7.30 -28.80
CA ALA A 177 4.56 7.66 -28.59
C ALA A 177 4.25 7.87 -27.11
N MET A 178 3.42 8.87 -26.83
CA MET A 178 2.97 9.16 -25.47
C MET A 178 1.80 8.27 -25.08
N VAL A 179 2.00 7.37 -24.14
CA VAL A 179 0.97 6.43 -23.66
C VAL A 179 0.05 7.13 -22.65
N ILE A 180 0.63 7.87 -21.71
CA ILE A 180 -0.09 8.64 -20.67
C ILE A 180 0.59 9.99 -20.53
N ARG A 181 -0.19 11.05 -20.50
CA ARG A 181 0.32 12.41 -20.26
C ARG A 181 0.24 12.77 -18.79
N GLU A 182 1.32 13.33 -18.26
CA GLU A 182 1.33 13.87 -16.91
C GLU A 182 0.19 14.89 -16.70
N GLY A 183 -0.46 14.83 -15.53
CA GLY A 183 -1.59 15.70 -15.19
C GLY A 183 -2.93 15.32 -15.81
N SER A 184 -2.98 14.36 -16.75
CA SER A 184 -4.24 13.88 -17.29
C SER A 184 -4.98 12.98 -16.28
N THR A 185 -6.32 12.99 -16.35
CA THR A 185 -7.12 12.03 -15.58
C THR A 185 -7.00 10.66 -16.20
N GLY A 186 -6.39 9.72 -15.46
CA GLY A 186 -6.24 8.34 -15.91
C GLY A 186 -7.57 7.59 -15.81
N VAL A 187 -8.00 7.00 -16.93
CA VAL A 187 -9.18 6.12 -17.02
C VAL A 187 -8.79 4.68 -17.38
N ARG A 188 -7.52 4.44 -17.63
CA ARG A 188 -6.98 3.12 -18.02
C ARG A 188 -5.74 2.80 -17.24
N MET A 189 -5.54 1.52 -17.01
CA MET A 189 -4.30 0.92 -16.53
C MET A 189 -3.73 0.08 -17.69
N TYR A 190 -2.42 0.11 -17.87
CA TYR A 190 -1.73 -0.64 -18.92
C TYR A 190 -0.77 -1.64 -18.29
N THR A 191 -0.70 -2.83 -18.90
CA THR A 191 0.35 -3.82 -18.62
C THR A 191 1.23 -3.90 -19.86
N VAL A 192 2.54 -3.71 -19.68
CA VAL A 192 3.51 -3.83 -20.77
C VAL A 192 3.73 -5.30 -21.06
N LEU A 193 3.31 -5.76 -22.25
CA LEU A 193 3.52 -7.12 -22.72
C LEU A 193 4.86 -7.26 -23.42
N GLU A 194 5.25 -6.24 -24.20
CA GLU A 194 6.49 -6.21 -24.96
C GLU A 194 7.00 -4.77 -25.06
N GLY A 195 8.30 -4.58 -25.08
CA GLY A 195 8.93 -3.27 -25.18
C GLY A 195 9.25 -2.63 -23.82
N ARG A 196 9.44 -1.32 -23.85
CA ARG A 196 9.77 -0.49 -22.68
C ARG A 196 8.99 0.81 -22.70
N VAL A 197 8.59 1.27 -21.53
CA VAL A 197 7.96 2.57 -21.34
C VAL A 197 8.84 3.39 -20.41
N ALA A 198 9.19 4.61 -20.82
CA ALA A 198 9.87 5.56 -19.95
C ALA A 198 8.83 6.36 -19.16
N VAL A 199 9.04 6.51 -17.86
CA VAL A 199 8.24 7.39 -17.01
C VAL A 199 8.99 8.69 -16.82
N THR A 200 8.34 9.82 -17.13
CA THR A 200 8.92 11.16 -16.96
C THR A 200 8.04 12.00 -16.06
N ILE A 201 8.68 12.83 -15.23
CA ILE A 201 8.02 13.86 -14.41
C ILE A 201 8.69 15.18 -14.73
N GLU A 202 7.91 16.19 -15.17
CA GLU A 202 8.41 17.49 -15.59
C GLU A 202 9.53 17.39 -16.65
N GLY A 203 9.42 16.40 -17.55
CA GLY A 203 10.40 16.13 -18.60
C GLY A 203 11.65 15.37 -18.15
N SER A 204 11.82 15.11 -16.86
CA SER A 204 12.93 14.30 -16.33
C SER A 204 12.54 12.83 -16.23
N MET A 205 13.37 11.94 -16.77
CA MET A 205 13.15 10.50 -16.68
C MET A 205 13.29 10.05 -15.21
N VAL A 206 12.29 9.32 -14.71
CA VAL A 206 12.29 8.79 -13.33
C VAL A 206 12.32 7.26 -13.31
N GLU A 207 12.02 6.62 -14.44
CA GLU A 207 12.08 5.16 -14.63
C GLU A 207 12.10 4.79 -16.12
#